data_83016cc940a42e6421c6e418edbb0f48
#
_entry.id   83016cc940a42e6421c6e418edbb0f48
#
_cell.length_a   1.000
_cell.length_b   1.000
_cell.length_c   1.000
_cell.angle_alpha   90.00
_cell.angle_beta   90.00
_cell.angle_gamma   90.00
#
_symmetry.space_group_name_H-M   'P 1'
#
loop_
_entity.id
_entity.type
_entity.pdbx_description
1 polymer ?
#
loop_
_entity_poly.entity_id
_entity_poly.type
_entity_poly.pdbx_seq_one_letter_code
_entity_poly.pdbx_strand_id
1 'polypeptide(L)'
;MVSRHVLEAEQVEDISMDQNPLRALWAADKPAVNGWLSMPSAVSGEIMANAGWDTLTVDMQHGMVDYQTAVSLMQACATRDVTPLVRVPWNEPGIIMKSLDAGALGVICPMVNTRAEAEALVSSCRYYPKGARSFGPLRANMRYGPGYAANANKEILVIPMIETREAVANLDDILSVPGVDALYVGPADLGLSYGYEPKGDRDEPELLEVIDHILAVAKKHGKYCGIHCGAPSYARKMFEKGFRLATIQTDAMILMNAAKAAVKATKEGGGDDGGAIY
;
A
#
# COMPACT_ATOMS: atom_id res chain seq x y z
N MET A 1 27.49 -47.85 21.19
CA MET A 1 26.15 -47.62 20.65
C MET A 1 25.84 -46.14 20.82
N VAL A 2 26.00 -45.37 19.76
CA VAL A 2 25.68 -43.93 19.77
C VAL A 2 24.31 -43.80 19.15
N SER A 3 23.32 -43.40 19.98
CA SER A 3 21.94 -43.16 19.55
C SER A 3 21.94 -41.96 18.63
N ARG A 4 21.58 -42.15 17.36
CA ARG A 4 21.26 -41.08 16.42
C ARG A 4 19.86 -40.55 16.77
N HIS A 5 19.80 -39.46 17.49
CA HIS A 5 18.59 -38.64 17.46
C HIS A 5 18.52 -38.01 16.07
N VAL A 6 17.66 -38.53 15.26
CA VAL A 6 17.13 -37.84 14.06
C VAL A 6 16.28 -36.70 14.60
N LEU A 7 16.79 -35.48 14.48
CA LEU A 7 15.97 -34.27 14.64
C LEU A 7 14.94 -34.35 13.54
N GLU A 8 13.67 -34.60 13.90
CA GLU A 8 12.56 -34.34 13.01
C GLU A 8 12.64 -32.87 12.61
N ALA A 9 12.84 -32.63 11.31
CA ALA A 9 12.73 -31.29 10.76
C ALA A 9 11.29 -30.84 11.04
N GLU A 10 11.12 -29.86 11.94
CA GLU A 10 9.86 -29.12 12.04
C GLU A 10 9.48 -28.71 10.62
N GLN A 11 8.30 -29.13 10.19
CA GLN A 11 7.74 -28.69 8.93
C GLN A 11 7.62 -27.18 9.02
N VAL A 12 8.49 -26.47 8.32
CA VAL A 12 8.29 -25.06 8.03
C VAL A 12 6.98 -25.05 7.24
N GLU A 13 5.89 -24.57 7.84
CA GLU A 13 4.65 -24.39 7.11
C GLU A 13 4.97 -23.60 5.86
N ASP A 14 4.80 -24.22 4.69
CA ASP A 14 4.98 -23.57 3.40
C ASP A 14 4.02 -22.39 3.37
N ILE A 15 4.57 -21.17 3.44
CA ILE A 15 3.79 -19.94 3.29
C ILE A 15 3.31 -19.94 1.83
N SER A 16 2.11 -20.45 1.64
CA SER A 16 1.48 -20.50 0.32
C SER A 16 0.74 -19.18 0.06
N MET A 17 0.92 -18.59 -1.12
CA MET A 17 0.12 -17.45 -1.56
C MET A 17 -1.26 -17.95 -2.02
N ASP A 18 -2.03 -18.52 -1.11
CA ASP A 18 -3.38 -18.98 -1.42
C ASP A 18 -4.37 -17.82 -1.49
N GLN A 19 -4.15 -16.78 -0.69
CA GLN A 19 -4.96 -15.58 -0.69
C GLN A 19 -4.16 -14.36 -0.22
N ASN A 20 -4.34 -13.23 -0.91
CA ASN A 20 -3.81 -11.94 -0.46
C ASN A 20 -4.53 -11.50 0.82
N PRO A 21 -3.81 -11.25 1.96
CA PRO A 21 -4.46 -10.91 3.24
C PRO A 21 -5.33 -9.64 3.17
N LEU A 22 -4.90 -8.62 2.41
CA LEU A 22 -5.69 -7.41 2.23
C LEU A 22 -6.99 -7.69 1.46
N ARG A 23 -6.94 -8.56 0.45
CA ARG A 23 -8.13 -9.00 -0.29
C ARG A 23 -9.09 -9.77 0.62
N ALA A 24 -8.56 -10.57 1.55
CA ALA A 24 -9.36 -11.28 2.55
C ALA A 24 -10.07 -10.33 3.53
N LEU A 25 -9.36 -9.30 4.03
CA LEU A 25 -9.97 -8.25 4.86
C LEU A 25 -11.12 -7.55 4.13
N TRP A 26 -10.89 -7.15 2.88
CA TRP A 26 -11.91 -6.49 2.06
C TRP A 26 -13.12 -7.36 1.77
N ALA A 27 -12.90 -8.65 1.48
CA ALA A 27 -14.00 -9.60 1.28
C ALA A 27 -14.86 -9.80 2.55
N ALA A 28 -14.28 -9.61 3.73
CA ALA A 28 -14.97 -9.62 5.01
C ALA A 28 -15.56 -8.22 5.38
N ASP A 29 -15.57 -7.27 4.46
CA ASP A 29 -15.97 -5.85 4.65
C ASP A 29 -15.21 -5.14 5.78
N LYS A 30 -13.98 -5.56 6.07
CA LYS A 30 -13.13 -4.95 7.10
C LYS A 30 -12.23 -3.89 6.48
N PRO A 31 -12.08 -2.72 7.11
CA PRO A 31 -11.10 -1.73 6.71
C PRO A 31 -9.68 -2.20 7.10
N ALA A 32 -8.69 -1.76 6.35
CA ALA A 32 -7.28 -2.00 6.61
C ALA A 32 -6.54 -0.69 6.89
N VAL A 33 -5.71 -0.69 7.93
CA VAL A 33 -4.83 0.42 8.28
C VAL A 33 -3.49 0.21 7.59
N ASN A 34 -3.08 1.18 6.77
CA ASN A 34 -1.86 1.15 6.00
C ASN A 34 -0.82 2.10 6.57
N GLY A 35 0.41 1.60 6.77
CA GLY A 35 1.57 2.42 7.03
C GLY A 35 2.32 2.74 5.73
N TRP A 36 3.17 3.78 5.74
CA TRP A 36 3.87 4.26 4.55
C TRP A 36 5.36 4.37 4.81
N LEU A 37 6.17 3.67 4.01
CA LEU A 37 7.61 3.58 4.16
C LEU A 37 8.29 4.51 3.15
N SER A 38 8.82 5.61 3.62
CA SER A 38 9.51 6.63 2.83
C SER A 38 11.01 6.74 3.14
N MET A 39 11.47 6.16 4.25
CA MET A 39 12.86 6.19 4.67
C MET A 39 13.67 5.04 4.03
N PRO A 40 14.92 5.29 3.61
CA PRO A 40 15.77 4.26 3.01
C PRO A 40 16.44 3.38 4.07
N SER A 41 15.65 2.77 4.97
CA SER A 41 16.15 1.99 6.10
C SER A 41 15.33 0.74 6.34
N ALA A 42 15.94 -0.43 6.17
CA ALA A 42 15.33 -1.70 6.52
C ALA A 42 14.93 -1.77 8.01
N VAL A 43 15.71 -1.13 8.90
CA VAL A 43 15.41 -1.07 10.34
C VAL A 43 14.13 -0.26 10.58
N SER A 44 13.91 0.86 9.87
CA SER A 44 12.64 1.59 9.92
C SER A 44 11.48 0.69 9.47
N GLY A 45 11.67 -0.05 8.37
CA GLY A 45 10.70 -1.01 7.87
C GLY A 45 10.34 -2.09 8.89
N GLU A 46 11.33 -2.63 9.61
CA GLU A 46 11.13 -3.64 10.65
C GLU A 46 10.40 -3.06 11.89
N ILE A 47 10.76 -1.86 12.33
CA ILE A 47 10.03 -1.15 13.40
C ILE A 47 8.58 -0.96 13.00
N MET A 48 8.33 -0.47 11.80
CA MET A 48 6.96 -0.29 11.29
C MET A 48 6.22 -1.63 11.20
N ALA A 49 6.85 -2.70 10.71
CA ALA A 49 6.21 -4.02 10.63
C ALA A 49 5.78 -4.56 12.01
N ASN A 50 6.44 -4.15 13.08
CA ASN A 50 6.09 -4.55 14.46
C ASN A 50 4.98 -3.69 15.10
N ALA A 51 4.47 -2.66 14.42
CA ALA A 51 3.52 -1.72 15.00
C ALA A 51 2.03 -2.11 14.82
N GLY A 52 1.74 -3.24 14.16
CA GLY A 52 0.37 -3.76 14.01
C GLY A 52 -0.41 -3.22 12.82
N TRP A 53 0.28 -2.78 11.77
CA TRP A 53 -0.35 -2.41 10.49
C TRP A 53 -0.88 -3.65 9.76
N ASP A 54 -2.02 -3.52 9.07
CA ASP A 54 -2.52 -4.56 8.17
C ASP A 54 -1.70 -4.60 6.87
N THR A 55 -1.26 -3.43 6.40
CA THR A 55 -0.45 -3.27 5.19
C THR A 55 0.66 -2.24 5.38
N LEU A 56 1.76 -2.39 4.66
CA LEU A 56 2.82 -1.39 4.54
C LEU A 56 3.10 -1.11 3.08
N THR A 57 3.01 0.16 2.68
CA THR A 57 3.32 0.60 1.33
C THR A 57 4.74 1.15 1.25
N VAL A 58 5.57 0.54 0.43
CA VAL A 58 6.90 1.04 0.07
C VAL A 58 6.75 2.14 -0.96
N ASP A 59 7.18 3.35 -0.65
CA ASP A 59 7.01 4.52 -1.50
C ASP A 59 8.24 4.78 -2.37
N MET A 60 8.16 4.36 -3.63
CA MET A 60 9.21 4.61 -4.62
C MET A 60 8.96 5.89 -5.45
N GLN A 61 7.85 6.61 -5.23
CA GLN A 61 7.53 7.85 -5.94
C GLN A 61 8.16 9.07 -5.24
N HIS A 62 7.85 9.27 -3.97
CA HIS A 62 8.30 10.43 -3.18
C HIS A 62 9.15 10.04 -1.97
N GLY A 63 9.21 8.76 -1.63
CA GLY A 63 10.15 8.25 -0.64
C GLY A 63 11.59 8.31 -1.14
N MET A 64 12.55 8.33 -0.21
CA MET A 64 13.98 8.19 -0.54
C MET A 64 14.32 6.72 -0.80
N VAL A 65 13.54 6.05 -1.65
CA VAL A 65 13.52 4.60 -1.83
C VAL A 65 13.78 4.25 -3.30
N ASP A 66 14.95 3.72 -3.58
CA ASP A 66 15.26 3.08 -4.85
C ASP A 66 14.82 1.60 -4.86
N TYR A 67 15.04 0.90 -5.96
CA TYR A 67 14.64 -0.50 -6.09
C TYR A 67 15.35 -1.42 -5.07
N GLN A 68 16.63 -1.22 -4.79
CA GLN A 68 17.36 -2.06 -3.82
C GLN A 68 16.84 -1.84 -2.40
N THR A 69 16.60 -0.61 -2.05
CA THR A 69 15.97 -0.23 -0.77
C THR A 69 14.56 -0.83 -0.66
N ALA A 70 13.77 -0.77 -1.73
CA ALA A 70 12.44 -1.37 -1.76
C ALA A 70 12.49 -2.89 -1.48
N VAL A 71 13.44 -3.62 -2.07
CA VAL A 71 13.66 -5.04 -1.77
C VAL A 71 13.95 -5.25 -0.29
N SER A 72 14.83 -4.44 0.32
CA SER A 72 15.18 -4.53 1.74
C SER A 72 13.98 -4.21 2.64
N LEU A 73 13.17 -3.20 2.30
CA LEU A 73 11.94 -2.88 3.03
C LEU A 73 10.89 -4.00 2.93
N MET A 74 10.75 -4.64 1.76
CA MET A 74 9.87 -5.80 1.61
C MET A 74 10.39 -7.04 2.37
N GLN A 75 11.72 -7.16 2.59
CA GLN A 75 12.27 -8.17 3.48
C GLN A 75 11.93 -7.87 4.94
N ALA A 76 12.00 -6.61 5.35
CA ALA A 76 11.57 -6.18 6.69
C ALA A 76 10.07 -6.45 6.93
N CYS A 77 9.19 -6.13 5.97
CA CYS A 77 7.77 -6.48 6.05
C CYS A 77 7.54 -7.99 6.22
N ALA A 78 8.39 -8.81 5.60
CA ALA A 78 8.28 -10.28 5.67
C ALA A 78 8.65 -10.88 7.03
N THR A 79 9.18 -10.10 7.98
CA THR A 79 9.43 -10.53 9.36
C THR A 79 8.15 -10.62 10.20
N ARG A 80 7.05 -10.10 9.70
CA ARG A 80 5.70 -10.12 10.31
C ARG A 80 4.65 -10.41 9.24
N ASP A 81 3.42 -10.66 9.67
CA ASP A 81 2.28 -10.91 8.79
C ASP A 81 1.66 -9.60 8.28
N VAL A 82 2.50 -8.73 7.70
CA VAL A 82 2.10 -7.46 7.11
C VAL A 82 2.09 -7.59 5.59
N THR A 83 0.98 -7.20 4.96
CA THR A 83 0.86 -7.24 3.50
C THR A 83 1.69 -6.13 2.85
N PRO A 84 2.75 -6.43 2.06
CA PRO A 84 3.55 -5.41 1.41
C PRO A 84 2.85 -4.90 0.15
N LEU A 85 2.64 -3.59 0.08
CA LEU A 85 2.26 -2.86 -1.13
C LEU A 85 3.44 -2.03 -1.62
N VAL A 86 3.39 -1.56 -2.86
CA VAL A 86 4.34 -0.60 -3.40
C VAL A 86 3.60 0.54 -4.09
N ARG A 87 4.03 1.78 -3.85
CA ARG A 87 3.72 2.87 -4.76
C ARG A 87 4.88 3.05 -5.72
N VAL A 88 4.62 2.79 -6.99
CA VAL A 88 5.63 2.92 -8.06
C VAL A 88 5.85 4.40 -8.42
N PRO A 89 7.04 4.77 -8.96
CA PRO A 89 7.31 6.16 -9.34
C PRO A 89 6.36 6.68 -10.42
N TRP A 90 6.01 5.83 -11.36
CA TRP A 90 5.14 6.12 -12.50
C TRP A 90 4.55 4.83 -13.08
N ASN A 91 3.59 4.95 -14.00
CA ASN A 91 3.02 3.82 -14.73
C ASN A 91 4.00 3.29 -15.80
N GLU A 92 5.08 2.66 -15.34
CA GLU A 92 6.16 2.13 -16.17
C GLU A 92 6.30 0.62 -15.93
N PRO A 93 6.19 -0.24 -16.96
CA PRO A 93 6.07 -1.69 -16.80
C PRO A 93 7.30 -2.34 -16.17
N GLY A 94 8.50 -1.82 -16.40
CA GLY A 94 9.74 -2.42 -15.89
C GLY A 94 9.82 -2.34 -14.36
N ILE A 95 9.53 -1.18 -13.76
CA ILE A 95 9.55 -1.01 -12.30
C ILE A 95 8.38 -1.70 -11.62
N ILE A 96 7.20 -1.73 -12.26
CA ILE A 96 6.03 -2.48 -11.79
C ILE A 96 6.37 -3.97 -11.70
N MET A 97 6.88 -4.57 -12.79
CA MET A 97 7.31 -5.97 -12.83
C MET A 97 8.35 -6.27 -11.74
N LYS A 98 9.40 -5.47 -11.63
CA LYS A 98 10.47 -5.66 -10.63
C LYS A 98 9.94 -5.58 -9.19
N SER A 99 9.03 -4.66 -8.91
CA SER A 99 8.41 -4.52 -7.59
C SER A 99 7.58 -5.76 -7.21
N LEU A 100 6.84 -6.31 -8.16
CA LEU A 100 6.08 -7.55 -7.97
C LEU A 100 7.00 -8.77 -7.82
N ASP A 101 8.10 -8.83 -8.58
CA ASP A 101 9.11 -9.91 -8.46
C ASP A 101 9.86 -9.82 -7.12
N ALA A 102 9.99 -8.62 -6.55
CA ALA A 102 10.49 -8.38 -5.21
C ALA A 102 9.52 -8.80 -4.09
N GLY A 103 8.27 -9.10 -4.41
CA GLY A 103 7.29 -9.65 -3.48
C GLY A 103 6.20 -8.68 -3.02
N ALA A 104 5.99 -7.55 -3.70
CA ALA A 104 4.80 -6.73 -3.47
C ALA A 104 3.52 -7.49 -3.84
N LEU A 105 2.50 -7.40 -3.01
CA LEU A 105 1.18 -8.01 -3.22
C LEU A 105 0.15 -7.03 -3.77
N GLY A 106 0.54 -5.78 -4.01
CA GLY A 106 -0.27 -4.79 -4.68
C GLY A 106 0.56 -3.62 -5.15
N VAL A 107 0.10 -3.00 -6.24
CA VAL A 107 0.72 -1.83 -6.86
C VAL A 107 -0.24 -0.65 -6.78
N ILE A 108 0.18 0.40 -6.09
CA ILE A 108 -0.45 1.72 -6.12
C ILE A 108 0.28 2.52 -7.20
N CYS A 109 -0.44 2.95 -8.24
CA CYS A 109 0.15 3.66 -9.37
C CYS A 109 -0.36 5.09 -9.43
N PRO A 110 0.53 6.11 -9.34
CA PRO A 110 0.14 7.51 -9.36
C PRO A 110 -0.32 7.95 -10.76
N MET A 111 -1.07 9.05 -10.80
CA MET A 111 -1.40 9.82 -12.01
C MET A 111 -2.06 9.01 -13.13
N VAL A 112 -2.93 8.06 -12.79
CA VAL A 112 -3.72 7.32 -13.76
C VAL A 112 -4.98 8.11 -14.09
N ASN A 113 -5.02 8.71 -15.27
CA ASN A 113 -6.05 9.67 -15.67
C ASN A 113 -7.04 9.12 -16.70
N THR A 114 -6.66 8.05 -17.39
CA THR A 114 -7.44 7.52 -18.53
C THR A 114 -7.62 6.01 -18.44
N ARG A 115 -8.64 5.51 -19.17
CA ARG A 115 -8.84 4.07 -19.38
C ARG A 115 -7.59 3.38 -19.92
N ALA A 116 -6.93 3.97 -20.92
CA ALA A 116 -5.75 3.38 -21.55
C ALA A 116 -4.59 3.23 -20.55
N GLU A 117 -4.39 4.19 -19.66
CA GLU A 117 -3.39 4.11 -18.60
C GLU A 117 -3.74 3.03 -17.56
N ALA A 118 -5.02 2.88 -17.22
CA ALA A 118 -5.47 1.81 -16.34
C ALA A 118 -5.28 0.42 -16.98
N GLU A 119 -5.56 0.28 -18.29
CA GLU A 119 -5.29 -0.95 -19.05
C GLU A 119 -3.80 -1.28 -19.10
N ALA A 120 -2.93 -0.28 -19.31
CA ALA A 120 -1.48 -0.45 -19.29
C ALA A 120 -0.98 -0.89 -17.90
N LEU A 121 -1.51 -0.31 -16.83
CA LEU A 121 -1.20 -0.71 -15.45
C LEU A 121 -1.60 -2.17 -15.19
N VAL A 122 -2.82 -2.55 -15.53
CA VAL A 122 -3.29 -3.94 -15.39
C VAL A 122 -2.40 -4.89 -16.18
N SER A 123 -2.09 -4.55 -17.44
CA SER A 123 -1.23 -5.36 -18.31
C SER A 123 0.16 -5.58 -17.70
N SER A 124 0.73 -4.56 -17.06
CA SER A 124 2.05 -4.62 -16.40
C SER A 124 2.05 -5.50 -15.14
N CYS A 125 0.89 -5.65 -14.48
CA CYS A 125 0.74 -6.44 -13.25
C CYS A 125 0.39 -7.91 -13.50
N ARG A 126 -0.10 -8.27 -14.66
CA ARG A 126 -0.65 -9.61 -14.96
C ARG A 126 0.25 -10.40 -15.92
N TYR A 127 0.42 -11.66 -15.63
CA TYR A 127 1.03 -12.61 -16.57
C TYR A 127 0.07 -12.92 -17.73
N TYR A 128 0.66 -13.31 -18.86
CA TYR A 128 -0.11 -13.82 -20.01
C TYR A 128 -1.08 -14.95 -19.58
N PRO A 129 -2.29 -15.04 -20.13
CA PRO A 129 -2.87 -14.19 -21.20
C PRO A 129 -3.60 -12.94 -20.70
N LYS A 130 -3.57 -12.62 -19.40
CA LYS A 130 -4.29 -11.50 -18.80
C LYS A 130 -3.55 -10.16 -18.88
N GLY A 131 -2.25 -10.21 -19.21
CA GLY A 131 -1.39 -9.05 -19.33
C GLY A 131 -0.06 -9.40 -19.99
N ALA A 132 0.93 -8.52 -19.87
CA ALA A 132 2.25 -8.61 -20.51
C ALA A 132 3.42 -8.67 -19.51
N ARG A 133 3.15 -8.90 -18.22
CA ARG A 133 4.21 -9.05 -17.22
C ARG A 133 5.12 -10.20 -17.59
N SER A 134 6.43 -9.95 -17.71
CA SER A 134 7.43 -10.98 -17.95
C SER A 134 7.57 -11.89 -16.71
N PHE A 135 7.84 -13.16 -16.94
CA PHE A 135 7.95 -14.17 -15.87
C PHE A 135 9.38 -14.25 -15.34
N GLY A 136 9.55 -13.99 -14.04
CA GLY A 136 10.82 -14.10 -13.36
C GLY A 136 10.71 -13.77 -11.85
N PRO A 137 9.69 -14.27 -11.12
CA PRO A 137 9.39 -13.83 -9.75
C PRO A 137 10.31 -14.52 -8.72
N LEU A 138 11.64 -14.32 -8.82
CA LEU A 138 12.61 -15.00 -7.98
C LEU A 138 12.31 -14.85 -6.47
N ARG A 139 12.27 -13.60 -5.98
CA ARG A 139 12.04 -13.38 -4.55
C ARG A 139 10.59 -13.66 -4.15
N ALA A 140 9.62 -13.34 -5.00
CA ALA A 140 8.23 -13.66 -4.72
C ALA A 140 8.01 -15.18 -4.56
N ASN A 141 8.62 -16.01 -5.41
CA ASN A 141 8.60 -17.47 -5.23
C ASN A 141 9.28 -17.93 -3.94
N MET A 142 10.42 -17.31 -3.55
CA MET A 142 11.08 -17.62 -2.28
C MET A 142 10.19 -17.28 -1.07
N ARG A 143 9.41 -16.20 -1.14
CA ARG A 143 8.56 -15.74 -0.03
C ARG A 143 7.22 -16.47 0.03
N TYR A 144 6.60 -16.72 -1.12
CA TYR A 144 5.21 -17.19 -1.22
C TYR A 144 5.10 -18.60 -1.78
N GLY A 145 6.23 -19.29 -1.96
CA GLY A 145 6.27 -20.65 -2.46
C GLY A 145 6.04 -20.80 -3.97
N PRO A 146 6.16 -22.02 -4.49
CA PRO A 146 6.10 -22.31 -5.93
C PRO A 146 4.72 -22.05 -6.54
N GLY A 147 3.67 -21.96 -5.73
CA GLY A 147 2.31 -21.61 -6.14
C GLY A 147 2.10 -20.14 -6.50
N TYR A 148 3.07 -19.24 -6.22
CA TYR A 148 2.93 -17.81 -6.45
C TYR A 148 2.46 -17.48 -7.87
N ALA A 149 3.14 -18.03 -8.88
CA ALA A 149 2.85 -17.69 -10.27
C ALA A 149 1.43 -18.09 -10.71
N ALA A 150 0.93 -19.20 -10.22
CA ALA A 150 -0.41 -19.69 -10.53
C ALA A 150 -1.50 -18.76 -9.94
N ASN A 151 -1.22 -18.16 -8.80
CA ASN A 151 -2.16 -17.30 -8.07
C ASN A 151 -1.95 -15.80 -8.34
N ALA A 152 -0.77 -15.37 -8.83
CA ALA A 152 -0.41 -13.97 -9.00
C ALA A 152 -1.44 -13.16 -9.82
N ASN A 153 -1.96 -13.72 -10.91
CA ASN A 153 -2.98 -13.04 -11.72
C ASN A 153 -4.30 -12.80 -11.00
N LYS A 154 -4.56 -13.50 -9.90
CA LYS A 154 -5.77 -13.33 -9.08
C LYS A 154 -5.48 -12.51 -7.83
N GLU A 155 -4.34 -12.72 -7.21
CA GLU A 155 -4.07 -12.22 -5.86
C GLU A 155 -3.37 -10.86 -5.84
N ILE A 156 -2.56 -10.51 -6.85
CA ILE A 156 -1.95 -9.18 -6.94
C ILE A 156 -3.03 -8.10 -7.08
N LEU A 157 -2.95 -7.05 -6.27
CA LEU A 157 -3.87 -5.92 -6.31
C LEU A 157 -3.36 -4.84 -7.27
N VAL A 158 -4.24 -4.35 -8.13
CA VAL A 158 -3.97 -3.23 -9.05
C VAL A 158 -4.81 -2.04 -8.61
N ILE A 159 -4.12 -0.98 -8.19
CA ILE A 159 -4.70 0.15 -7.47
C ILE A 159 -4.26 1.47 -8.12
N PRO A 160 -4.95 1.97 -9.17
CA PRO A 160 -4.68 3.30 -9.72
C PRO A 160 -4.98 4.39 -8.70
N MET A 161 -4.16 5.44 -8.66
CA MET A 161 -4.47 6.65 -7.89
C MET A 161 -5.39 7.57 -8.71
N ILE A 162 -6.39 8.09 -8.02
CA ILE A 162 -7.32 9.11 -8.51
C ILE A 162 -7.00 10.40 -7.77
N GLU A 163 -6.30 11.29 -8.45
CA GLU A 163 -5.70 12.46 -7.81
C GLU A 163 -5.67 13.71 -8.72
N THR A 164 -6.44 13.67 -9.83
CA THR A 164 -6.60 14.81 -10.76
C THR A 164 -8.04 14.99 -11.18
N ARG A 165 -8.41 16.20 -11.62
CA ARG A 165 -9.73 16.47 -12.24
C ARG A 165 -9.99 15.56 -13.44
N GLU A 166 -8.97 15.26 -14.23
CA GLU A 166 -9.06 14.39 -15.40
C GLU A 166 -9.40 12.95 -14.98
N ALA A 167 -8.70 12.41 -13.97
CA ALA A 167 -9.01 11.09 -13.41
C ALA A 167 -10.43 11.01 -12.87
N VAL A 168 -10.90 12.06 -12.18
CA VAL A 168 -12.27 12.14 -11.67
C VAL A 168 -13.28 12.16 -12.81
N ALA A 169 -13.02 12.90 -13.89
CA ALA A 169 -13.91 12.95 -15.06
C ALA A 169 -13.98 11.60 -15.80
N ASN A 170 -12.90 10.81 -15.79
CA ASN A 170 -12.80 9.52 -16.45
C ASN A 170 -13.01 8.31 -15.52
N LEU A 171 -13.57 8.53 -14.34
CA LEU A 171 -13.60 7.55 -13.24
C LEU A 171 -14.36 6.27 -13.62
N ASP A 172 -15.52 6.38 -14.28
CA ASP A 172 -16.29 5.24 -14.77
C ASP A 172 -15.47 4.40 -15.79
N ASP A 173 -14.77 5.06 -16.69
CA ASP A 173 -13.92 4.41 -17.71
C ASP A 173 -12.75 3.67 -17.07
N ILE A 174 -12.05 4.29 -16.13
CA ILE A 174 -10.92 3.69 -15.39
C ILE A 174 -11.38 2.47 -14.60
N LEU A 175 -12.49 2.58 -13.85
CA LEU A 175 -12.98 1.50 -12.99
C LEU A 175 -13.67 0.37 -13.76
N SER A 176 -14.09 0.61 -15.00
CA SER A 176 -14.62 -0.43 -15.89
C SER A 176 -13.54 -1.35 -16.46
N VAL A 177 -12.25 -1.01 -16.32
CA VAL A 177 -11.14 -1.84 -16.82
C VAL A 177 -11.08 -3.16 -16.03
N PRO A 178 -11.19 -4.31 -16.71
CA PRO A 178 -11.05 -5.61 -16.05
C PRO A 178 -9.65 -5.77 -15.45
N GLY A 179 -9.59 -6.12 -14.16
CA GLY A 179 -8.31 -6.30 -13.47
C GLY A 179 -7.89 -5.14 -12.57
N VAL A 180 -8.57 -3.99 -12.64
CA VAL A 180 -8.52 -2.97 -11.57
C VAL A 180 -9.26 -3.53 -10.36
N ASP A 181 -8.61 -3.58 -9.19
CA ASP A 181 -9.16 -4.18 -7.97
C ASP A 181 -9.72 -3.14 -7.01
N ALA A 182 -9.05 -2.02 -6.89
CA ALA A 182 -9.39 -0.89 -6.04
C ALA A 182 -8.89 0.40 -6.67
N LEU A 183 -9.23 1.53 -6.09
CA LEU A 183 -8.58 2.81 -6.35
C LEU A 183 -7.99 3.41 -5.08
N TYR A 184 -7.11 4.39 -5.23
CA TYR A 184 -6.51 5.12 -4.13
C TYR A 184 -6.60 6.64 -4.35
N VAL A 185 -7.18 7.36 -3.39
CA VAL A 185 -7.29 8.81 -3.47
C VAL A 185 -6.02 9.46 -2.94
N GLY A 186 -5.40 10.33 -3.74
CA GLY A 186 -4.29 11.22 -3.36
C GLY A 186 -4.80 12.64 -3.09
N PRO A 187 -5.19 13.00 -1.84
CA PRO A 187 -5.88 14.27 -1.59
C PRO A 187 -5.02 15.52 -1.83
N ALA A 188 -3.69 15.41 -1.72
CA ALA A 188 -2.79 16.55 -1.94
C ALA A 188 -2.80 16.96 -3.43
N ASP A 189 -2.52 16.03 -4.33
CA ASP A 189 -2.53 16.27 -5.78
C ASP A 189 -3.94 16.54 -6.30
N LEU A 190 -4.93 15.84 -5.77
CA LEU A 190 -6.34 16.14 -6.06
C LEU A 190 -6.65 17.61 -5.76
N GLY A 191 -6.27 18.10 -4.58
CA GLY A 191 -6.46 19.49 -4.21
C GLY A 191 -5.74 20.46 -5.13
N LEU A 192 -4.47 20.18 -5.46
CA LEU A 192 -3.70 20.98 -6.43
C LEU A 192 -4.41 21.06 -7.78
N SER A 193 -4.94 19.94 -8.29
CA SER A 193 -5.65 19.91 -9.57
C SER A 193 -6.97 20.70 -9.57
N TYR A 194 -7.50 20.97 -8.38
CA TYR A 194 -8.68 21.84 -8.16
C TYR A 194 -8.32 23.28 -7.78
N GLY A 195 -7.01 23.62 -7.69
CA GLY A 195 -6.52 24.96 -7.39
C GLY A 195 -6.41 25.26 -5.89
N TYR A 196 -6.45 24.24 -5.05
CA TYR A 196 -6.25 24.35 -3.61
C TYR A 196 -4.81 24.06 -3.19
N GLU A 197 -4.41 24.55 -2.01
CA GLU A 197 -3.11 24.20 -1.41
C GLU A 197 -3.00 22.68 -1.16
N PRO A 198 -1.78 22.09 -1.29
CA PRO A 198 -1.59 20.65 -1.06
C PRO A 198 -1.73 20.33 0.44
N LYS A 199 -2.71 19.50 0.80
CA LYS A 199 -2.83 18.92 2.14
C LYS A 199 -3.49 17.54 2.09
N GLY A 200 -3.22 16.71 3.09
CA GLY A 200 -3.76 15.35 3.16
C GLY A 200 -5.22 15.33 3.62
N ASP A 201 -5.48 15.81 4.84
CA ASP A 201 -6.83 15.82 5.39
C ASP A 201 -7.60 17.04 4.85
N ARG A 202 -8.60 16.79 4.02
CA ARG A 202 -9.40 17.83 3.38
C ARG A 202 -10.57 18.24 4.25
N ASP A 203 -10.90 19.55 4.21
CA ASP A 203 -12.05 20.16 4.88
C ASP A 203 -12.83 21.14 3.97
N GLU A 204 -12.32 21.37 2.75
CA GLU A 204 -13.03 22.18 1.75
C GLU A 204 -14.27 21.43 1.23
N PRO A 205 -15.46 22.05 1.28
CA PRO A 205 -16.71 21.37 0.89
C PRO A 205 -16.67 20.78 -0.52
N GLU A 206 -16.14 21.50 -1.50
CA GLU A 206 -16.00 21.03 -2.88
C GLU A 206 -15.16 19.75 -2.98
N LEU A 207 -14.01 19.71 -2.30
CA LEU A 207 -13.14 18.52 -2.33
C LEU A 207 -13.71 17.35 -1.55
N LEU A 208 -14.46 17.61 -0.48
CA LEU A 208 -15.18 16.55 0.23
C LEU A 208 -16.27 15.94 -0.65
N GLU A 209 -17.00 16.75 -1.42
CA GLU A 209 -17.97 16.24 -2.40
C GLU A 209 -17.31 15.41 -3.51
N VAL A 210 -16.13 15.85 -4.00
CA VAL A 210 -15.35 15.08 -4.99
C VAL A 210 -14.90 13.74 -4.41
N ILE A 211 -14.37 13.73 -3.18
CA ILE A 211 -13.94 12.50 -2.50
C ILE A 211 -15.13 11.54 -2.27
N ASP A 212 -16.29 12.08 -1.90
CA ASP A 212 -17.50 11.29 -1.72
C ASP A 212 -18.03 10.76 -3.07
N HIS A 213 -17.93 11.54 -4.14
CA HIS A 213 -18.23 11.09 -5.50
C HIS A 213 -17.32 9.94 -5.95
N ILE A 214 -16.02 10.07 -5.75
CA ILE A 214 -15.03 8.99 -6.07
C ILE A 214 -15.42 7.69 -5.34
N LEU A 215 -15.72 7.77 -4.05
CA LEU A 215 -16.14 6.61 -3.27
C LEU A 215 -17.45 6.00 -3.77
N ALA A 216 -18.43 6.83 -4.14
CA ALA A 216 -19.71 6.37 -4.65
C ALA A 216 -19.57 5.63 -5.98
N VAL A 217 -18.76 6.16 -6.90
CA VAL A 217 -18.48 5.52 -8.20
C VAL A 217 -17.69 4.21 -8.00
N ALA A 218 -16.71 4.18 -7.09
CA ALA A 218 -16.02 2.94 -6.76
C ALA A 218 -16.98 1.85 -6.28
N LYS A 219 -17.89 2.19 -5.37
CA LYS A 219 -18.95 1.27 -4.89
C LYS A 219 -19.86 0.79 -6.01
N LYS A 220 -20.27 1.68 -6.92
CA LYS A 220 -21.09 1.36 -8.11
C LYS A 220 -20.42 0.28 -8.98
N HIS A 221 -19.08 0.35 -9.13
CA HIS A 221 -18.29 -0.63 -9.87
C HIS A 221 -17.88 -1.86 -9.04
N GLY A 222 -18.32 -1.97 -7.78
CA GLY A 222 -17.91 -3.07 -6.88
C GLY A 222 -16.42 -3.06 -6.57
N LYS A 223 -15.79 -1.86 -6.56
CA LYS A 223 -14.36 -1.69 -6.27
C LYS A 223 -14.17 -1.11 -4.87
N TYR A 224 -13.05 -1.49 -4.26
CA TYR A 224 -12.64 -0.92 -2.98
C TYR A 224 -11.97 0.44 -3.19
N CYS A 225 -11.97 1.26 -2.14
CA CYS A 225 -11.40 2.60 -2.18
C CYS A 225 -10.43 2.80 -1.02
N GLY A 226 -9.22 3.23 -1.35
CA GLY A 226 -8.21 3.68 -0.41
C GLY A 226 -8.06 5.20 -0.43
N ILE A 227 -7.47 5.76 0.65
CA ILE A 227 -7.20 7.20 0.77
C ILE A 227 -5.97 7.46 1.63
N HIS A 228 -5.20 8.50 1.29
CA HIS A 228 -4.10 8.99 2.12
C HIS A 228 -4.61 10.00 3.14
N CYS A 229 -4.28 9.78 4.43
CA CYS A 229 -4.71 10.61 5.55
C CYS A 229 -3.50 11.10 6.35
N GLY A 230 -3.61 12.28 6.93
CA GLY A 230 -2.62 12.84 7.87
C GLY A 230 -2.88 12.39 9.30
N ALA A 231 -4.16 12.35 9.73
CA ALA A 231 -4.54 12.08 11.11
C ALA A 231 -5.34 10.77 11.26
N PRO A 232 -5.11 10.01 12.35
CA PRO A 232 -5.93 8.82 12.66
C PRO A 232 -7.43 9.11 12.80
N SER A 233 -7.78 10.30 13.29
CA SER A 233 -9.18 10.73 13.41
C SER A 233 -9.84 10.93 12.06
N TYR A 234 -9.10 11.43 11.05
CA TYR A 234 -9.59 11.59 9.69
C TYR A 234 -9.74 10.21 9.02
N ALA A 235 -8.77 9.33 9.20
CA ALA A 235 -8.84 7.96 8.68
C ALA A 235 -10.09 7.21 9.20
N ARG A 236 -10.42 7.35 10.50
CA ARG A 236 -11.67 6.76 11.06
C ARG A 236 -12.91 7.30 10.36
N LYS A 237 -13.00 8.62 10.13
CA LYS A 237 -14.13 9.21 9.39
C LYS A 237 -14.22 8.64 7.96
N MET A 238 -13.10 8.40 7.30
CA MET A 238 -13.10 7.79 5.98
C MET A 238 -13.57 6.34 6.01
N PHE A 239 -13.18 5.56 7.02
CA PHE A 239 -13.71 4.20 7.24
C PHE A 239 -15.22 4.19 7.48
N GLU A 240 -15.76 5.13 8.28
CA GLU A 240 -17.20 5.31 8.50
C GLU A 240 -17.96 5.64 7.21
N LYS A 241 -17.36 6.42 6.29
CA LYS A 241 -17.90 6.68 4.96
C LYS A 241 -17.89 5.44 4.05
N GLY A 242 -16.99 4.48 4.31
CA GLY A 242 -16.90 3.23 3.58
C GLY A 242 -15.62 3.03 2.79
N PHE A 243 -14.57 3.83 3.01
CA PHE A 243 -13.23 3.49 2.55
C PHE A 243 -12.77 2.19 3.22
N ARG A 244 -11.98 1.39 2.52
CA ARG A 244 -11.50 0.09 3.01
C ARG A 244 -9.98 -0.01 3.10
N LEU A 245 -9.27 1.09 2.82
CA LEU A 245 -7.83 1.26 3.05
C LEU A 245 -7.58 2.72 3.42
N ALA A 246 -6.92 2.97 4.55
CA ALA A 246 -6.49 4.32 4.90
C ALA A 246 -5.03 4.31 5.32
N THR A 247 -4.23 5.15 4.66
CA THR A 247 -2.85 5.41 5.09
C THR A 247 -2.83 6.48 6.15
N ILE A 248 -2.01 6.30 7.17
CA ILE A 248 -1.83 7.28 8.25
C ILE A 248 -0.36 7.65 8.30
N GLN A 249 0.00 8.83 7.81
CA GLN A 249 1.37 9.38 7.82
C GLN A 249 2.42 8.45 7.17
N THR A 250 3.65 8.92 7.12
CA THR A 250 4.83 8.16 6.74
C THR A 250 5.67 7.82 7.97
N ASP A 251 6.53 6.81 7.88
CA ASP A 251 7.52 6.47 8.92
C ASP A 251 8.37 7.69 9.31
N ALA A 252 8.82 8.47 8.34
CA ALA A 252 9.57 9.71 8.56
C ALA A 252 8.75 10.75 9.36
N MET A 253 7.48 10.92 9.03
CA MET A 253 6.60 11.88 9.72
C MET A 253 6.26 11.44 11.14
N ILE A 254 6.03 10.13 11.34
CA ILE A 254 5.81 9.56 12.67
C ILE A 254 7.03 9.82 13.57
N LEU A 255 8.24 9.51 13.08
CA LEU A 255 9.49 9.74 13.80
C LEU A 255 9.69 11.23 14.09
N MET A 256 9.50 12.09 13.09
CA MET A 256 9.64 13.54 13.24
C MET A 256 8.68 14.11 14.28
N ASN A 257 7.42 13.69 14.24
CA ASN A 257 6.39 14.18 15.17
C ASN A 257 6.67 13.71 16.61
N ALA A 258 7.06 12.45 16.79
CA ALA A 258 7.42 11.91 18.10
C ALA A 258 8.65 12.65 18.67
N ALA A 259 9.69 12.84 17.87
CA ALA A 259 10.89 13.57 18.29
C ALA A 259 10.58 15.05 18.67
N LYS A 260 9.77 15.75 17.86
CA LYS A 260 9.34 17.11 18.17
C LYS A 260 8.54 17.19 19.46
N ALA A 261 7.62 16.24 19.67
CA ALA A 261 6.82 16.18 20.89
C ALA A 261 7.71 15.98 22.13
N ALA A 262 8.66 15.04 22.09
CA ALA A 262 9.59 14.79 23.17
C ALA A 262 10.47 16.01 23.49
N VAL A 263 11.02 16.67 22.47
CA VAL A 263 11.83 17.90 22.66
C VAL A 263 10.99 19.02 23.28
N LYS A 264 9.76 19.22 22.80
CA LYS A 264 8.85 20.23 23.33
C LYS A 264 8.51 19.96 24.78
N ALA A 265 8.10 18.75 25.13
CA ALA A 265 7.78 18.35 26.49
C ALA A 265 8.95 18.57 27.45
N THR A 266 10.17 18.21 27.04
CA THR A 266 11.38 18.43 27.84
C THR A 266 11.69 19.90 28.08
N LYS A 267 11.50 20.77 27.07
CA LYS A 267 11.82 22.20 27.18
C LYS A 267 10.77 23.03 27.92
N GLU A 268 9.50 22.67 27.77
CA GLU A 268 8.37 23.48 28.29
C GLU A 268 7.81 22.92 29.63
N GLY A 269 8.24 21.76 30.05
CA GLY A 269 7.73 21.06 31.25
C GLY A 269 6.36 20.44 30.98
N GLY A 270 6.31 19.14 30.81
CA GLY A 270 5.10 18.37 30.57
C GLY A 270 5.45 17.18 29.69
N GLY A 271 5.22 16.00 30.15
CA GLY A 271 5.49 14.77 29.43
C GLY A 271 5.17 13.59 30.33
N ASP A 272 4.78 12.50 29.71
CA ASP A 272 4.48 11.25 30.41
C ASP A 272 5.79 10.66 30.98
N ASP A 273 5.86 10.50 32.30
CA ASP A 273 7.03 9.97 33.00
C ASP A 273 7.05 8.45 32.91
N GLY A 274 7.48 7.87 31.83
CA GLY A 274 7.66 6.44 31.93
C GLY A 274 7.61 5.60 30.68
N GLY A 275 8.38 5.94 29.68
CA GLY A 275 8.73 5.00 28.61
C GLY A 275 9.71 3.94 29.13
N ALA A 276 9.46 2.68 28.85
CA ALA A 276 10.47 1.64 29.02
C ALA A 276 11.71 2.02 28.20
N ILE A 277 12.91 1.89 28.78
CA ILE A 277 14.17 2.29 28.12
C ILE A 277 14.57 1.24 27.06
N TYR A 278 14.18 -0.02 27.21
CA TYR A 278 14.36 -1.13 26.25
C TYR A 278 13.27 -2.21 26.47
#